data_f16b26db8856726d2eea94f6edfc9253
#
_entry.id   f16b26db8856726d2eea94f6edfc9253
#
_cell.length_a   1.000
_cell.length_b   1.000
_cell.length_c   1.000
_cell.angle_alpha   90.00
_cell.angle_beta   90.00
_cell.angle_gamma   90.00
#
_symmetry.space_group_name_H-M   'P 1'
#
loop_
_entity.id
_entity.type
_entity.pdbx_description
1 polymer ?
#
loop_
_entity_poly.entity_id
_entity_poly.type
_entity_poly.pdbx_seq_one_letter_code
_entity_poly.pdbx_strand_id
1 'polypeptide(L)'
;MSAHKHLKPLLLSIVCIGFMQSACQNAKETENKVIQNDILSICNVAIQNAIVVDHVAAPVGSRRYVYASIAAYESLVPFYPDYKSVAPVMNGLKATPAPDTTQKYCLDLVAMAAHTYVSQKLVYKEDSIANFRSRQLNFYKDKMSNSMFEASISYGDSVGSHIVKWSKSDSFSYFRGREFFLTNNNPGSWEQTPPDFMEAIEPNWGRIRPVLVKSVSEFQYDAPEPYSTDKKSRFYAITKEVYDTVNAKDTNQLRTAWYWDDNPNASVHYGHATINVLKVSPAGHWLSMFSTVARSKKYSLIETADGMMRLSSAIFDAFISCWYVKYKTDYLRPITAIHDLIDSSWSSPIQTPAFPEYPSGHSVVSSAAATVLTATFGEYEFTDSAEYQFGLGIRKFKNFREASNQACISRLYGGIHFIDAIQNGKKLGNEVGNYHVTHLKTKK
;
A
#
# COMPACT_ATOMS: atom_id res chain seq x y z
N MET A 1 -40.22 67.85 -10.50
CA MET A 1 -41.19 67.22 -9.57
C MET A 1 -41.42 65.80 -10.07
N SER A 2 -40.97 64.87 -9.29
CA SER A 2 -40.76 63.43 -9.58
C SER A 2 -41.99 62.59 -9.29
N ALA A 3 -42.30 61.65 -10.14
CA ALA A 3 -43.26 60.60 -9.86
C ALA A 3 -42.57 59.23 -10.19
N HIS A 4 -42.11 58.56 -9.13
CA HIS A 4 -41.66 57.19 -9.22
C HIS A 4 -42.82 56.21 -9.29
N LYS A 5 -42.81 55.33 -10.27
CA LYS A 5 -43.72 54.20 -10.38
C LYS A 5 -43.02 52.93 -9.83
N HIS A 6 -43.65 52.42 -8.79
CA HIS A 6 -43.31 51.06 -8.29
C HIS A 6 -43.86 50.01 -9.27
N LEU A 7 -43.02 49.09 -9.73
CA LEU A 7 -43.43 47.87 -10.44
C LEU A 7 -42.71 46.64 -9.84
N LYS A 8 -43.50 45.89 -9.11
CA LYS A 8 -43.57 44.45 -8.82
C LYS A 8 -42.29 43.57 -8.85
N PRO A 9 -41.89 43.03 -7.70
CA PRO A 9 -40.99 41.89 -7.61
C PRO A 9 -41.79 40.60 -7.27
N LEU A 10 -42.70 40.12 -8.12
CA LEU A 10 -43.46 38.89 -7.80
C LEU A 10 -43.30 37.74 -8.80
N LEU A 11 -42.60 37.92 -9.91
CA LEU A 11 -42.43 36.86 -10.91
C LEU A 11 -41.01 36.20 -10.90
N LEU A 12 -40.05 36.76 -10.20
CA LEU A 12 -38.69 36.23 -10.16
C LEU A 12 -38.48 35.12 -9.12
N SER A 13 -39.34 35.05 -8.09
CA SER A 13 -39.20 34.11 -6.98
C SER A 13 -39.64 32.68 -7.31
N ILE A 14 -40.55 32.50 -8.27
CA ILE A 14 -41.08 31.15 -8.62
C ILE A 14 -40.12 30.39 -9.54
N VAL A 15 -39.40 31.08 -10.41
CA VAL A 15 -38.44 30.46 -11.33
C VAL A 15 -37.19 30.01 -10.61
N CYS A 16 -36.73 30.73 -9.56
CA CYS A 16 -35.57 30.35 -8.78
C CYS A 16 -35.81 29.10 -7.90
N ILE A 17 -37.03 28.87 -7.41
CA ILE A 17 -37.34 27.70 -6.58
C ILE A 17 -37.36 26.41 -7.42
N GLY A 18 -37.89 26.49 -8.67
CA GLY A 18 -37.86 25.33 -9.59
C GLY A 18 -36.45 24.93 -10.03
N PHE A 19 -35.57 25.89 -10.27
CA PHE A 19 -34.16 25.59 -10.61
C PHE A 19 -33.35 25.05 -9.43
N MET A 20 -33.61 25.49 -8.20
CA MET A 20 -32.94 24.94 -7.01
C MET A 20 -33.38 23.51 -6.72
N GLN A 21 -34.63 23.12 -6.93
CA GLN A 21 -35.10 21.75 -6.74
C GLN A 21 -34.53 20.81 -7.80
N SER A 22 -34.46 21.23 -9.07
CA SER A 22 -33.84 20.44 -10.14
C SER A 22 -32.30 20.29 -9.95
N ALA A 23 -31.62 21.34 -9.48
CA ALA A 23 -30.18 21.30 -9.19
C ALA A 23 -29.90 20.39 -8.00
N CYS A 24 -30.74 20.41 -6.95
CA CYS A 24 -30.58 19.49 -5.80
C CYS A 24 -30.85 18.02 -6.17
N GLN A 25 -31.82 17.75 -7.04
CA GLN A 25 -32.07 16.37 -7.51
C GLN A 25 -30.94 15.88 -8.39
N ASN A 26 -30.43 16.69 -9.31
CA ASN A 26 -29.31 16.35 -10.16
C ASN A 26 -27.99 16.19 -9.35
N ALA A 27 -27.78 17.02 -8.32
CA ALA A 27 -26.64 16.89 -7.42
C ALA A 27 -26.71 15.60 -6.60
N LYS A 28 -27.89 15.21 -6.09
CA LYS A 28 -28.09 13.94 -5.38
C LYS A 28 -27.89 12.71 -6.27
N GLU A 29 -28.39 12.74 -7.53
CA GLU A 29 -28.14 11.64 -8.47
C GLU A 29 -26.68 11.54 -8.89
N THR A 30 -25.98 12.67 -9.06
CA THR A 30 -24.55 12.68 -9.39
C THR A 30 -23.71 12.21 -8.22
N GLU A 31 -24.03 12.62 -7.00
CA GLU A 31 -23.36 12.21 -5.78
C GLU A 31 -23.55 10.70 -5.50
N ASN A 32 -24.75 10.15 -5.74
CA ASN A 32 -25.04 8.73 -5.63
C ASN A 32 -24.25 7.88 -6.65
N LYS A 33 -24.11 8.36 -7.91
CA LYS A 33 -23.31 7.66 -8.93
C LYS A 33 -21.82 7.67 -8.62
N VAL A 34 -21.28 8.75 -8.08
CA VAL A 34 -19.85 8.86 -7.71
C VAL A 34 -19.52 7.93 -6.54
N ILE A 35 -20.39 7.81 -5.56
CA ILE A 35 -20.15 6.96 -4.39
C ILE A 35 -20.24 5.46 -4.73
N GLN A 36 -21.20 5.05 -5.54
CA GLN A 36 -21.33 3.66 -5.98
C GLN A 36 -20.08 3.13 -6.71
N ASN A 37 -19.38 3.98 -7.47
CA ASN A 37 -18.21 3.56 -8.21
C ASN A 37 -16.87 3.70 -7.45
N ASP A 38 -16.87 4.23 -6.22
CA ASP A 38 -15.61 4.63 -5.54
C ASP A 38 -15.54 4.21 -4.07
N ILE A 39 -16.54 3.51 -3.53
CA ILE A 39 -16.59 3.18 -2.09
C ILE A 39 -15.35 2.45 -1.60
N LEU A 40 -14.78 1.53 -2.39
CA LEU A 40 -13.58 0.79 -2.02
C LEU A 40 -12.33 1.67 -2.05
N SER A 41 -12.22 2.63 -2.97
CA SER A 41 -11.13 3.61 -2.96
C SER A 41 -11.19 4.49 -1.71
N ILE A 42 -12.40 4.88 -1.29
CA ILE A 42 -12.62 5.66 -0.06
C ILE A 42 -12.25 4.82 1.18
N CYS A 43 -12.61 3.54 1.20
CA CYS A 43 -12.19 2.60 2.25
C CYS A 43 -10.67 2.45 2.30
N ASN A 44 -10.02 2.38 1.13
CA ASN A 44 -8.56 2.31 1.06
C ASN A 44 -7.88 3.58 1.62
N VAL A 45 -8.42 4.77 1.35
CA VAL A 45 -7.93 6.02 1.96
C VAL A 45 -8.12 6.00 3.48
N ALA A 46 -9.24 5.48 3.98
CA ALA A 46 -9.50 5.40 5.41
C ALA A 46 -8.48 4.49 6.14
N ILE A 47 -8.22 3.29 5.60
CA ILE A 47 -7.22 2.39 6.19
C ILE A 47 -5.80 2.94 6.04
N GLN A 48 -5.47 3.60 4.92
CA GLN A 48 -4.19 4.27 4.71
C GLN A 48 -3.94 5.33 5.78
N ASN A 49 -4.91 6.20 6.04
CA ASN A 49 -4.79 7.23 7.07
C ASN A 49 -4.59 6.61 8.47
N ALA A 50 -5.29 5.51 8.77
CA ALA A 50 -5.09 4.80 10.04
C ALA A 50 -3.68 4.18 10.13
N ILE A 51 -3.15 3.61 9.03
CA ILE A 51 -1.79 3.05 8.96
C ILE A 51 -0.74 4.13 9.17
N VAL A 52 -0.90 5.29 8.53
CA VAL A 52 0.00 6.44 8.68
C VAL A 52 0.04 6.93 10.12
N VAL A 53 -1.14 7.09 10.76
CA VAL A 53 -1.24 7.55 12.16
C VAL A 53 -0.74 6.51 13.16
N ASP A 54 -0.84 5.22 12.83
CA ASP A 54 -0.33 4.12 13.65
C ASP A 54 1.20 3.96 13.57
N HIS A 55 1.87 4.65 12.65
CA HIS A 55 3.33 4.55 12.40
C HIS A 55 3.84 3.11 12.31
N VAL A 56 3.11 2.24 11.63
CA VAL A 56 3.54 0.85 11.49
C VAL A 56 4.54 0.67 10.37
N ALA A 57 5.45 -0.28 10.56
CA ALA A 57 6.40 -0.67 9.54
C ALA A 57 5.69 -1.07 8.22
N ALA A 58 6.33 -0.78 7.09
CA ALA A 58 5.76 -1.02 5.77
C ALA A 58 5.26 -2.46 5.53
N PRO A 59 5.95 -3.52 5.99
CA PRO A 59 5.42 -4.88 5.92
C PRO A 59 4.10 -5.05 6.68
N VAL A 60 4.01 -4.52 7.90
CA VAL A 60 2.78 -4.58 8.71
C VAL A 60 1.63 -3.84 8.04
N GLY A 61 1.91 -2.70 7.42
CA GLY A 61 0.94 -1.97 6.60
C GLY A 61 0.38 -2.84 5.47
N SER A 62 1.24 -3.56 4.74
CA SER A 62 0.82 -4.43 3.63
C SER A 62 -0.13 -5.55 4.09
N ARG A 63 0.08 -6.10 5.29
CA ARG A 63 -0.80 -7.09 5.89
C ARG A 63 -2.22 -6.54 6.14
N ARG A 64 -2.32 -5.30 6.57
CA ARG A 64 -3.62 -4.66 6.81
C ARG A 64 -4.40 -4.48 5.51
N TYR A 65 -3.74 -4.02 4.46
CA TYR A 65 -4.36 -3.84 3.14
C TYR A 65 -4.82 -5.16 2.53
N VAL A 66 -4.01 -6.21 2.54
CA VAL A 66 -4.31 -7.45 1.86
C VAL A 66 -5.55 -8.14 2.44
N TYR A 67 -5.65 -8.25 3.76
CA TYR A 67 -6.81 -8.89 4.37
C TYR A 67 -8.10 -8.08 4.18
N ALA A 68 -8.05 -6.76 4.25
CA ALA A 68 -9.20 -5.91 3.98
C ALA A 68 -9.68 -6.01 2.53
N SER A 69 -8.75 -6.04 1.57
CA SER A 69 -9.06 -6.17 0.14
C SER A 69 -9.63 -7.55 -0.20
N ILE A 70 -9.10 -8.63 0.40
CA ILE A 70 -9.63 -10.00 0.23
C ILE A 70 -11.06 -10.09 0.78
N ALA A 71 -11.33 -9.49 1.95
CA ALA A 71 -12.68 -9.47 2.52
C ALA A 71 -13.69 -8.78 1.60
N ALA A 72 -13.32 -7.61 1.06
CA ALA A 72 -14.17 -6.89 0.12
C ALA A 72 -14.45 -7.71 -1.14
N TYR A 73 -13.41 -8.33 -1.73
CA TYR A 73 -13.57 -9.16 -2.91
C TYR A 73 -14.46 -10.39 -2.65
N GLU A 74 -14.12 -11.19 -1.64
CA GLU A 74 -14.86 -12.41 -1.31
C GLU A 74 -16.33 -12.13 -0.96
N SER A 75 -16.64 -10.98 -0.35
CA SER A 75 -18.03 -10.61 -0.05
C SER A 75 -18.87 -10.30 -1.29
N LEU A 76 -18.24 -9.96 -2.41
CA LEU A 76 -18.91 -9.63 -3.67
C LEU A 76 -19.06 -10.83 -4.61
N VAL A 77 -18.14 -11.78 -4.58
CA VAL A 77 -18.07 -12.90 -5.52
C VAL A 77 -19.41 -13.64 -5.70
N PRO A 78 -20.22 -13.94 -4.67
CA PRO A 78 -21.48 -14.64 -4.83
C PRO A 78 -22.51 -13.92 -5.72
N PHE A 79 -22.37 -12.62 -5.91
CA PHE A 79 -23.26 -11.78 -6.71
C PHE A 79 -22.78 -11.55 -8.14
N TYR A 80 -21.58 -12.04 -8.48
CA TYR A 80 -20.98 -11.85 -9.81
C TYR A 80 -20.60 -13.21 -10.43
N PRO A 81 -21.46 -13.81 -11.26
CA PRO A 81 -21.28 -15.17 -11.76
C PRO A 81 -20.03 -15.38 -12.60
N ASP A 82 -19.46 -14.31 -13.20
CA ASP A 82 -18.24 -14.37 -14.00
C ASP A 82 -16.95 -14.39 -13.13
N TYR A 83 -17.10 -14.20 -11.84
CA TYR A 83 -15.98 -14.23 -10.89
C TYR A 83 -16.04 -15.48 -10.01
N LYS A 84 -14.91 -15.87 -9.47
CA LYS A 84 -14.78 -17.02 -8.59
C LYS A 84 -14.01 -16.68 -7.33
N SER A 85 -14.35 -17.34 -6.23
CA SER A 85 -13.66 -17.24 -4.95
C SER A 85 -12.18 -17.59 -5.09
N VAL A 86 -11.34 -16.87 -4.37
CA VAL A 86 -9.91 -17.16 -4.26
C VAL A 86 -9.56 -18.11 -3.11
N ALA A 87 -10.55 -18.52 -2.30
CA ALA A 87 -10.34 -19.43 -1.19
C ALA A 87 -9.67 -20.76 -1.60
N PRO A 88 -9.96 -21.38 -2.78
CA PRO A 88 -9.30 -22.62 -3.18
C PRO A 88 -7.81 -22.50 -3.48
N VAL A 89 -7.32 -21.31 -3.79
CA VAL A 89 -5.91 -21.08 -4.19
C VAL A 89 -5.08 -20.38 -3.11
N MET A 90 -5.73 -19.61 -2.23
CA MET A 90 -5.06 -18.92 -1.13
C MET A 90 -4.71 -19.87 0.02
N ASN A 91 -3.53 -19.68 0.60
CA ASN A 91 -2.98 -20.55 1.63
C ASN A 91 -3.84 -20.56 2.90
N GLY A 92 -4.53 -21.66 3.13
CA GLY A 92 -5.31 -21.90 4.35
C GLY A 92 -6.63 -21.11 4.45
N LEU A 93 -7.01 -20.34 3.42
CA LEU A 93 -8.34 -19.73 3.38
C LEU A 93 -9.39 -20.79 3.12
N LYS A 94 -10.41 -20.86 3.98
CA LYS A 94 -11.59 -21.70 3.80
C LYS A 94 -12.67 -20.94 3.06
N ALA A 95 -13.64 -21.65 2.49
CA ALA A 95 -14.81 -21.04 1.87
C ALA A 95 -15.45 -20.02 2.80
N THR A 96 -15.72 -18.84 2.27
CA THR A 96 -16.36 -17.73 3.01
C THR A 96 -17.87 -18.01 3.19
N PRO A 97 -18.52 -17.38 4.18
CA PRO A 97 -19.96 -17.47 4.34
C PRO A 97 -20.71 -17.10 3.05
N ALA A 98 -21.76 -17.84 2.73
CA ALA A 98 -22.66 -17.52 1.62
C ALA A 98 -23.74 -16.51 2.05
N PRO A 99 -24.22 -15.63 1.13
CA PRO A 99 -25.35 -14.75 1.41
C PRO A 99 -26.67 -15.55 1.51
N ASP A 100 -27.62 -15.07 2.30
CA ASP A 100 -28.97 -15.58 2.31
C ASP A 100 -29.69 -15.15 1.01
N THR A 101 -30.04 -16.14 0.16
CA THR A 101 -30.64 -15.87 -1.15
C THR A 101 -32.07 -15.31 -1.07
N THR A 102 -32.71 -15.30 0.10
CA THR A 102 -34.03 -14.72 0.32
C THR A 102 -33.98 -13.21 0.57
N GLN A 103 -32.79 -12.66 0.88
CA GLN A 103 -32.58 -11.26 1.18
C GLN A 103 -32.14 -10.46 -0.06
N LYS A 104 -32.35 -9.13 0.01
CA LYS A 104 -31.79 -8.18 -0.95
C LYS A 104 -30.58 -7.47 -0.33
N TYR A 105 -29.60 -7.16 -1.15
CA TYR A 105 -28.34 -6.57 -0.71
C TYR A 105 -27.98 -5.31 -1.49
N CYS A 106 -27.43 -4.31 -0.81
CA CYS A 106 -26.68 -3.21 -1.41
C CYS A 106 -25.20 -3.62 -1.47
N LEU A 107 -24.68 -3.89 -2.66
CA LEU A 107 -23.33 -4.48 -2.82
C LEU A 107 -22.22 -3.53 -2.37
N ASP A 108 -22.38 -2.21 -2.56
CA ASP A 108 -21.45 -1.21 -2.03
C ASP A 108 -21.34 -1.31 -0.51
N LEU A 109 -22.47 -1.45 0.16
CA LEU A 109 -22.54 -1.57 1.61
C LEU A 109 -21.96 -2.90 2.10
N VAL A 110 -22.20 -4.00 1.37
CA VAL A 110 -21.61 -5.31 1.64
C VAL A 110 -20.09 -5.25 1.59
N ALA A 111 -19.54 -4.71 0.50
CA ALA A 111 -18.09 -4.61 0.31
C ALA A 111 -17.44 -3.69 1.35
N MET A 112 -18.06 -2.53 1.61
CA MET A 112 -17.62 -1.58 2.62
C MET A 112 -17.65 -2.18 4.03
N ALA A 113 -18.72 -2.92 4.39
CA ALA A 113 -18.83 -3.57 5.68
C ALA A 113 -17.74 -4.61 5.88
N ALA A 114 -17.52 -5.50 4.90
CA ALA A 114 -16.46 -6.51 4.96
C ALA A 114 -15.06 -5.88 5.08
N HIS A 115 -14.75 -4.89 4.23
CA HIS A 115 -13.47 -4.18 4.25
C HIS A 115 -13.22 -3.49 5.59
N THR A 116 -14.19 -2.71 6.07
CA THR A 116 -14.04 -1.91 7.30
C THR A 116 -14.04 -2.76 8.56
N TYR A 117 -14.75 -3.89 8.58
CA TYR A 117 -14.68 -4.85 9.68
C TYR A 117 -13.26 -5.37 9.87
N VAL A 118 -12.61 -5.80 8.78
CA VAL A 118 -11.21 -6.27 8.82
C VAL A 118 -10.27 -5.13 9.18
N SER A 119 -10.43 -3.96 8.55
CA SER A 119 -9.58 -2.80 8.80
C SER A 119 -9.59 -2.41 10.28
N GLN A 120 -10.76 -2.33 10.90
CA GLN A 120 -10.92 -1.98 12.31
C GLN A 120 -10.20 -2.97 13.24
N LYS A 121 -10.22 -4.27 12.91
CA LYS A 121 -9.59 -5.32 13.73
C LYS A 121 -8.08 -5.44 13.55
N LEU A 122 -7.52 -4.82 12.51
CA LEU A 122 -6.09 -4.90 12.21
C LEU A 122 -5.30 -3.60 12.45
N VAL A 123 -5.98 -2.46 12.64
CA VAL A 123 -5.33 -1.19 13.04
C VAL A 123 -5.22 -1.09 14.56
N TYR A 124 -4.29 -0.27 15.05
CA TYR A 124 -4.15 -0.04 16.50
C TYR A 124 -5.18 0.96 17.00
N LYS A 125 -5.43 2.03 16.23
CA LYS A 125 -6.45 3.05 16.57
C LYS A 125 -7.78 2.69 15.91
N GLU A 126 -8.47 1.70 16.48
CA GLU A 126 -9.76 1.19 15.97
C GLU A 126 -10.79 2.30 15.75
N ASP A 127 -10.81 3.33 16.59
CA ASP A 127 -11.77 4.45 16.52
C ASP A 127 -11.71 5.20 15.18
N SER A 128 -10.54 5.30 14.55
CA SER A 128 -10.40 5.96 13.25
C SER A 128 -11.27 5.29 12.18
N ILE A 129 -11.21 3.96 12.12
CA ILE A 129 -12.02 3.17 11.18
C ILE A 129 -13.47 3.09 11.64
N ALA A 130 -13.75 2.96 12.95
CA ALA A 130 -15.11 2.94 13.49
C ALA A 130 -15.87 4.23 13.15
N ASN A 131 -15.23 5.38 13.33
CA ASN A 131 -15.81 6.69 12.96
C ASN A 131 -16.05 6.83 11.46
N PHE A 132 -15.10 6.36 10.62
CA PHE A 132 -15.30 6.32 9.19
C PHE A 132 -16.51 5.44 8.82
N ARG A 133 -16.54 4.21 9.34
CA ARG A 133 -17.64 3.26 9.11
C ARG A 133 -18.99 3.85 9.53
N SER A 134 -19.10 4.45 10.71
CA SER A 134 -20.32 5.08 11.22
C SER A 134 -20.82 6.18 10.28
N ARG A 135 -19.95 7.03 9.74
CA ARG A 135 -20.33 8.04 8.76
C ARG A 135 -20.89 7.41 7.48
N GLN A 136 -20.26 6.35 6.97
CA GLN A 136 -20.75 5.65 5.79
C GLN A 136 -22.11 4.98 6.04
N LEU A 137 -22.27 4.29 7.18
CA LEU A 137 -23.53 3.66 7.55
C LEU A 137 -24.68 4.68 7.61
N ASN A 138 -24.46 5.82 8.25
CA ASN A 138 -25.45 6.91 8.29
C ASN A 138 -25.80 7.42 6.89
N PHE A 139 -24.82 7.49 5.98
CA PHE A 139 -25.09 7.87 4.59
C PHE A 139 -25.97 6.87 3.84
N TYR A 140 -25.81 5.57 4.07
CA TYR A 140 -26.60 4.53 3.40
C TYR A 140 -27.98 4.29 4.02
N LYS A 141 -28.16 4.57 5.31
CA LYS A 141 -29.33 4.19 6.10
C LYS A 141 -30.66 4.65 5.49
N ASP A 142 -30.72 5.88 5.02
CA ASP A 142 -31.95 6.47 4.48
C ASP A 142 -32.15 6.23 2.96
N LYS A 143 -31.28 5.41 2.34
CA LYS A 143 -31.28 5.19 0.88
C LYS A 143 -31.87 3.85 0.47
N MET A 144 -32.21 3.00 1.44
CA MET A 144 -32.74 1.67 1.21
C MET A 144 -33.68 1.24 2.35
N SER A 145 -34.36 0.11 2.19
CA SER A 145 -35.16 -0.46 3.28
C SER A 145 -34.27 -0.93 4.43
N ASN A 146 -34.80 -0.88 5.66
CA ASN A 146 -34.07 -1.37 6.84
C ASN A 146 -33.62 -2.83 6.69
N SER A 147 -34.47 -3.69 6.09
CA SER A 147 -34.13 -5.10 5.85
C SER A 147 -32.92 -5.23 4.93
N MET A 148 -32.85 -4.50 3.84
CA MET A 148 -31.74 -4.50 2.90
C MET A 148 -30.46 -3.94 3.55
N PHE A 149 -30.61 -2.86 4.35
CA PHE A 149 -29.49 -2.25 5.08
C PHE A 149 -28.85 -3.22 6.06
N GLU A 150 -29.69 -3.82 6.96
CA GLU A 150 -29.21 -4.76 7.97
C GLU A 150 -28.65 -6.06 7.36
N ALA A 151 -29.29 -6.60 6.33
CA ALA A 151 -28.81 -7.78 5.62
C ALA A 151 -27.42 -7.51 4.99
N SER A 152 -27.22 -6.34 4.37
CA SER A 152 -25.95 -5.98 3.73
C SER A 152 -24.80 -5.87 4.74
N ILE A 153 -25.05 -5.23 5.88
CA ILE A 153 -24.05 -5.12 6.95
C ILE A 153 -23.73 -6.48 7.55
N SER A 154 -24.78 -7.23 7.93
CA SER A 154 -24.63 -8.53 8.58
C SER A 154 -23.84 -9.51 7.73
N TYR A 155 -24.14 -9.56 6.42
CA TYR A 155 -23.41 -10.43 5.51
C TYR A 155 -21.95 -9.96 5.31
N GLY A 156 -21.72 -8.67 5.05
CA GLY A 156 -20.37 -8.11 4.93
C GLY A 156 -19.52 -8.37 6.17
N ASP A 157 -20.09 -8.16 7.36
CA ASP A 157 -19.40 -8.42 8.64
C ASP A 157 -19.10 -9.90 8.86
N SER A 158 -19.98 -10.80 8.42
CA SER A 158 -19.74 -12.25 8.51
C SER A 158 -18.53 -12.67 7.69
N VAL A 159 -18.41 -12.15 6.46
CA VAL A 159 -17.22 -12.37 5.62
C VAL A 159 -15.98 -11.71 6.24
N GLY A 160 -16.08 -10.46 6.70
CA GLY A 160 -14.99 -9.77 7.39
C GLY A 160 -14.49 -10.56 8.61
N SER A 161 -15.40 -11.07 9.44
CA SER A 161 -15.07 -11.89 10.61
C SER A 161 -14.34 -13.19 10.22
N HIS A 162 -14.77 -13.84 9.13
CA HIS A 162 -14.10 -15.02 8.59
C HIS A 162 -12.66 -14.72 8.18
N ILE A 163 -12.44 -13.61 7.48
CA ILE A 163 -11.10 -13.19 7.05
C ILE A 163 -10.22 -12.78 8.25
N VAL A 164 -10.77 -12.10 9.26
CA VAL A 164 -10.02 -11.81 10.51
C VAL A 164 -9.60 -13.10 11.21
N LYS A 165 -10.47 -14.11 11.27
CA LYS A 165 -10.12 -15.42 11.85
C LYS A 165 -8.98 -16.07 11.06
N TRP A 166 -9.04 -16.03 9.74
CA TRP A 166 -7.97 -16.57 8.88
C TRP A 166 -6.66 -15.77 9.03
N SER A 167 -6.71 -14.45 9.17
CA SER A 167 -5.51 -13.61 9.35
C SER A 167 -4.74 -13.95 10.63
N LYS A 168 -5.41 -14.45 11.68
CA LYS A 168 -4.76 -14.86 12.93
C LYS A 168 -3.90 -16.11 12.79
N SER A 169 -4.08 -16.90 11.73
CA SER A 169 -3.32 -18.12 11.46
C SER A 169 -2.08 -17.89 10.59
N ASP A 170 -1.70 -16.65 10.30
CA ASP A 170 -0.52 -16.32 9.50
C ASP A 170 0.79 -16.25 10.28
N SER A 171 0.75 -16.52 11.57
CA SER A 171 1.89 -16.49 12.50
C SER A 171 2.41 -15.09 12.85
N PHE A 172 1.78 -14.00 12.38
CA PHE A 172 2.21 -12.64 12.71
C PHE A 172 2.27 -12.40 14.23
N SER A 173 1.19 -12.72 14.96
CA SER A 173 1.14 -12.54 16.41
C SER A 173 2.10 -13.47 17.16
N TYR A 174 2.43 -14.63 16.58
CA TYR A 174 3.38 -15.57 17.17
C TYR A 174 4.82 -15.04 17.12
N PHE A 175 5.23 -14.46 15.98
CA PHE A 175 6.59 -13.98 15.80
C PHE A 175 6.85 -12.61 16.40
N ARG A 176 5.82 -11.78 16.46
CA ARG A 176 5.98 -10.41 16.96
C ARG A 176 6.22 -10.39 18.46
N GLY A 177 7.35 -9.82 18.86
CA GLY A 177 7.77 -9.69 20.26
C GLY A 177 8.43 -10.94 20.87
N ARG A 178 8.79 -11.96 20.08
CA ARG A 178 9.44 -13.16 20.61
C ARG A 178 10.95 -13.19 20.43
N GLU A 179 11.48 -12.73 19.32
CA GLU A 179 12.91 -12.82 19.04
C GLU A 179 13.42 -11.46 18.56
N PHE A 180 14.40 -10.92 19.29
CA PHE A 180 15.19 -9.81 18.81
C PHE A 180 16.22 -10.32 17.80
N PHE A 181 16.46 -9.54 16.77
CA PHE A 181 17.56 -9.82 15.86
C PHE A 181 18.86 -9.34 16.51
N LEU A 182 19.74 -10.25 16.80
CA LEU A 182 21.07 -9.92 17.33
C LEU A 182 22.02 -9.73 16.16
N THR A 183 22.66 -8.57 16.09
CA THR A 183 23.74 -8.31 15.14
C THR A 183 24.92 -9.23 15.46
N ASN A 184 25.52 -9.82 14.43
CA ASN A 184 26.60 -10.78 14.63
C ASN A 184 28.00 -10.14 14.63
N ASN A 185 28.10 -8.83 14.42
CA ASN A 185 29.34 -8.03 14.37
C ASN A 185 30.40 -8.55 13.37
N ASN A 186 30.01 -9.38 12.39
CA ASN A 186 30.92 -9.80 11.33
C ASN A 186 31.08 -8.68 10.30
N PRO A 187 32.28 -8.49 9.73
CA PRO A 187 32.46 -7.54 8.65
C PRO A 187 31.49 -7.82 7.49
N GLY A 188 30.77 -6.80 7.06
CA GLY A 188 29.77 -6.93 6.00
C GLY A 188 28.36 -7.29 6.46
N SER A 189 28.16 -7.59 7.75
CA SER A 189 26.81 -7.77 8.33
C SER A 189 26.14 -6.44 8.64
N TRP A 190 24.81 -6.47 8.69
CA TRP A 190 24.00 -5.31 9.07
C TRP A 190 24.21 -4.96 10.55
N GLU A 191 24.31 -3.67 10.80
CA GLU A 191 24.30 -3.06 12.11
C GLU A 191 23.31 -1.91 12.19
N GLN A 192 22.95 -1.50 13.38
CA GLN A 192 22.11 -0.33 13.62
C GLN A 192 22.81 0.92 13.11
N THR A 193 22.05 1.80 12.44
CA THR A 193 22.59 2.98 11.77
C THR A 193 22.08 4.29 12.37
N PRO A 194 22.88 5.39 12.29
CA PRO A 194 22.42 6.71 12.69
C PRO A 194 21.16 7.16 11.92
N PRO A 195 20.39 8.13 12.46
CA PRO A 195 20.59 8.80 13.74
C PRO A 195 20.03 8.05 14.96
N ASP A 196 19.07 7.13 14.75
CA ASP A 196 18.26 6.55 15.83
C ASP A 196 18.82 5.23 16.38
N PHE A 197 19.72 4.58 15.66
CA PHE A 197 20.23 3.24 16.02
C PHE A 197 19.08 2.29 16.40
N MET A 198 18.02 2.31 15.57
CA MET A 198 16.79 1.56 15.82
C MET A 198 17.04 0.05 15.78
N GLU A 199 16.28 -0.67 16.60
CA GLU A 199 16.17 -2.13 16.55
C GLU A 199 15.72 -2.61 15.18
N ALA A 200 16.12 -3.84 14.83
CA ALA A 200 15.76 -4.48 13.57
C ALA A 200 14.25 -4.59 13.37
N ILE A 201 13.74 -4.00 12.28
CA ILE A 201 12.31 -3.94 12.00
C ILE A 201 11.81 -5.28 11.45
N GLU A 202 10.87 -5.91 12.15
CA GLU A 202 10.13 -7.12 11.77
C GLU A 202 11.06 -8.28 11.29
N PRO A 203 12.06 -8.70 12.08
CA PRO A 203 13.08 -9.65 11.63
C PRO A 203 12.52 -11.02 11.24
N ASN A 204 11.35 -11.36 11.74
CA ASN A 204 10.68 -12.63 11.46
C ASN A 204 9.62 -12.55 10.35
N TRP A 205 9.50 -11.39 9.65
CA TRP A 205 8.49 -11.21 8.61
C TRP A 205 8.57 -12.23 7.48
N GLY A 206 9.76 -12.65 7.09
CA GLY A 206 9.98 -13.71 6.09
C GLY A 206 9.46 -15.10 6.49
N ARG A 207 9.01 -15.29 7.74
CA ARG A 207 8.43 -16.53 8.29
C ARG A 207 6.90 -16.51 8.37
N ILE A 208 6.27 -15.38 8.05
CA ILE A 208 4.82 -15.24 8.03
C ILE A 208 4.26 -16.00 6.83
N ARG A 209 3.06 -16.58 6.98
CA ARG A 209 2.38 -17.30 5.90
C ARG A 209 2.01 -16.34 4.77
N PRO A 210 2.55 -16.53 3.54
CA PRO A 210 2.09 -15.79 2.36
C PRO A 210 0.62 -16.10 2.06
N VAL A 211 -0.07 -15.20 1.33
CA VAL A 211 -1.46 -15.46 0.95
C VAL A 211 -1.58 -16.37 -0.25
N LEU A 212 -0.64 -16.32 -1.20
CA LEU A 212 -0.69 -17.11 -2.42
C LEU A 212 0.58 -17.94 -2.68
N VAL A 213 1.76 -17.34 -2.53
CA VAL A 213 3.06 -18.01 -2.74
C VAL A 213 3.16 -19.21 -1.81
N LYS A 214 3.52 -20.38 -2.33
CA LYS A 214 3.59 -21.61 -1.54
C LYS A 214 4.82 -21.64 -0.63
N SER A 215 5.96 -21.24 -1.17
CA SER A 215 7.19 -21.06 -0.41
C SER A 215 8.01 -19.90 -0.98
N VAL A 216 8.42 -18.97 -0.13
CA VAL A 216 9.29 -17.86 -0.54
C VAL A 216 10.69 -18.31 -0.97
N SER A 217 11.10 -19.54 -0.61
CA SER A 217 12.35 -20.13 -1.04
C SER A 217 12.34 -20.64 -2.49
N GLU A 218 11.19 -20.63 -3.16
CA GLU A 218 11.09 -20.97 -4.58
C GLU A 218 11.72 -19.91 -5.50
N PHE A 219 11.75 -18.66 -5.04
CA PHE A 219 12.32 -17.57 -5.82
C PHE A 219 13.85 -17.56 -5.69
N GLN A 220 14.50 -17.56 -6.86
CA GLN A 220 15.96 -17.46 -6.93
C GLN A 220 16.41 -16.02 -6.73
N TYR A 221 17.50 -15.85 -6.01
CA TYR A 221 18.17 -14.56 -5.86
C TYR A 221 19.68 -14.73 -5.92
N ASP A 222 20.36 -13.76 -6.48
CA ASP A 222 21.82 -13.74 -6.50
C ASP A 222 22.33 -13.32 -5.12
N ALA A 223 23.49 -13.83 -4.69
CA ALA A 223 24.11 -13.39 -3.45
C ALA A 223 24.53 -11.90 -3.57
N PRO A 224 24.49 -11.11 -2.48
CA PRO A 224 25.09 -9.79 -2.48
C PRO A 224 26.60 -9.85 -2.71
N GLU A 225 27.17 -8.76 -3.22
CA GLU A 225 28.62 -8.65 -3.42
C GLU A 225 29.37 -8.84 -2.09
N PRO A 226 30.38 -9.71 -2.00
CA PRO A 226 31.11 -9.93 -0.75
C PRO A 226 31.78 -8.64 -0.25
N TYR A 227 31.67 -8.39 1.05
CA TYR A 227 32.37 -7.28 1.70
C TYR A 227 33.89 -7.35 1.47
N SER A 228 34.52 -6.21 1.16
CA SER A 228 35.95 -6.11 0.92
C SER A 228 36.47 -4.71 1.26
N THR A 229 37.62 -4.65 1.91
CA THR A 229 38.36 -3.41 2.16
C THR A 229 39.32 -3.04 1.01
N ASP A 230 39.50 -3.92 0.02
CA ASP A 230 40.34 -3.63 -1.14
C ASP A 230 39.67 -2.57 -2.03
N LYS A 231 40.34 -1.43 -2.22
CA LYS A 231 39.89 -0.31 -3.08
C LYS A 231 39.75 -0.69 -4.56
N LYS A 232 40.26 -1.84 -4.98
CA LYS A 232 40.10 -2.38 -6.32
C LYS A 232 38.93 -3.34 -6.45
N SER A 233 38.29 -3.70 -5.34
CA SER A 233 37.17 -4.65 -5.33
C SER A 233 35.91 -4.03 -5.95
N ARG A 234 35.02 -4.91 -6.45
CA ARG A 234 33.69 -4.50 -6.88
C ARG A 234 32.87 -3.90 -5.74
N PHE A 235 33.02 -4.43 -4.50
CA PHE A 235 32.35 -3.91 -3.33
C PHE A 235 32.71 -2.42 -3.10
N TYR A 236 34.00 -2.07 -3.17
CA TYR A 236 34.41 -0.68 -3.06
C TYR A 236 33.83 0.19 -4.20
N ALA A 237 33.79 -0.37 -5.42
CA ALA A 237 33.25 0.37 -6.57
C ALA A 237 31.75 0.70 -6.40
N ILE A 238 30.91 -0.24 -5.95
CA ILE A 238 29.48 0.03 -5.69
C ILE A 238 29.27 0.90 -4.46
N THR A 239 30.13 0.85 -3.46
CA THR A 239 30.12 1.78 -2.30
C THR A 239 30.43 3.20 -2.75
N LYS A 240 31.45 3.34 -3.58
CA LYS A 240 31.84 4.64 -4.15
C LYS A 240 30.75 5.21 -5.08
N GLU A 241 30.06 4.39 -5.83
CA GLU A 241 28.92 4.81 -6.66
C GLU A 241 27.83 5.49 -5.82
N VAL A 242 27.47 4.93 -4.66
CA VAL A 242 26.51 5.55 -3.74
C VAL A 242 27.04 6.89 -3.23
N TYR A 243 28.30 6.91 -2.76
CA TYR A 243 28.95 8.11 -2.27
C TYR A 243 28.98 9.23 -3.31
N ASP A 244 29.43 8.93 -4.53
CA ASP A 244 29.54 9.92 -5.63
C ASP A 244 28.15 10.42 -6.05
N THR A 245 27.15 9.52 -6.16
CA THR A 245 25.77 9.86 -6.55
C THR A 245 25.16 10.87 -5.58
N VAL A 246 25.30 10.64 -4.30
CA VAL A 246 24.76 11.55 -3.27
C VAL A 246 25.53 12.88 -3.23
N ASN A 247 26.86 12.82 -3.33
CA ASN A 247 27.72 14.01 -3.26
C ASN A 247 27.66 14.88 -4.53
N ALA A 248 27.15 14.36 -5.65
CA ALA A 248 26.84 15.17 -6.84
C ALA A 248 25.75 16.22 -6.56
N LYS A 249 24.95 16.05 -5.50
CA LYS A 249 23.91 16.98 -5.04
C LYS A 249 22.90 17.34 -6.14
N ASP A 250 22.59 16.39 -7.03
CA ASP A 250 21.61 16.60 -8.09
C ASP A 250 20.21 16.78 -7.48
N THR A 251 19.64 17.96 -7.68
CA THR A 251 18.34 18.33 -7.11
C THR A 251 17.20 17.42 -7.60
N ASN A 252 17.25 16.94 -8.85
CA ASN A 252 16.19 16.07 -9.41
C ASN A 252 16.28 14.65 -8.81
N GLN A 253 17.49 14.14 -8.62
CA GLN A 253 17.72 12.87 -7.94
C GLN A 253 17.26 12.96 -6.47
N LEU A 254 17.60 14.01 -5.78
CA LEU A 254 17.20 14.24 -4.39
C LEU A 254 15.66 14.35 -4.24
N ARG A 255 15.00 15.12 -5.11
CA ARG A 255 13.53 15.20 -5.15
C ARG A 255 12.89 13.83 -5.46
N THR A 256 13.56 13.00 -6.26
CA THR A 256 13.09 11.66 -6.57
C THR A 256 13.26 10.72 -5.39
N ALA A 257 14.37 10.84 -4.64
CA ALA A 257 14.57 10.10 -3.41
C ALA A 257 13.49 10.42 -2.36
N TRP A 258 13.16 11.68 -2.16
CA TRP A 258 12.11 12.11 -1.23
C TRP A 258 10.72 11.69 -1.65
N TYR A 259 10.39 11.79 -2.94
CA TYR A 259 9.08 11.39 -3.48
C TYR A 259 8.76 9.91 -3.21
N TRP A 260 9.75 9.04 -3.35
CA TRP A 260 9.63 7.61 -3.14
C TRP A 260 10.19 7.15 -1.79
N ASP A 261 10.32 8.06 -0.81
CA ASP A 261 10.86 7.62 0.48
C ASP A 261 9.94 6.63 1.18
N ASP A 262 8.63 6.86 1.16
CA ASP A 262 7.58 5.92 1.62
C ASP A 262 7.95 5.18 2.92
N ASN A 263 8.70 5.86 3.81
CA ASN A 263 9.19 5.27 5.05
C ASN A 263 8.32 5.72 6.23
N PRO A 264 7.34 4.91 6.68
CA PRO A 264 6.48 5.28 7.80
C PRO A 264 7.21 5.35 9.15
N ASN A 265 8.45 4.87 9.21
CA ASN A 265 9.31 4.92 10.40
C ASN A 265 10.33 6.07 10.33
N ALA A 266 10.22 6.98 9.35
CA ALA A 266 11.11 8.14 9.29
C ALA A 266 10.86 9.09 10.46
N SER A 267 11.95 9.60 11.03
CA SER A 267 11.95 10.54 12.14
C SER A 267 12.80 11.77 11.84
N VAL A 268 12.52 12.86 12.53
CA VAL A 268 13.38 14.06 12.57
C VAL A 268 13.64 14.44 14.01
N HIS A 269 14.82 14.99 14.27
CA HIS A 269 15.28 15.34 15.60
C HIS A 269 15.39 16.85 15.77
N TYR A 270 14.79 17.39 16.84
CA TYR A 270 14.93 18.77 17.25
C TYR A 270 15.33 18.80 18.73
N GLY A 271 16.62 19.01 19.00
CA GLY A 271 17.16 18.91 20.36
C GLY A 271 16.90 17.49 20.92
N HIS A 272 16.11 17.42 22.00
CA HIS A 272 15.75 16.13 22.64
C HIS A 272 14.44 15.51 22.12
N ALA A 273 13.77 16.16 21.17
CA ALA A 273 12.50 15.66 20.64
C ALA A 273 12.73 14.84 19.36
N THR A 274 12.20 13.63 19.34
CA THR A 274 12.06 12.80 18.14
C THR A 274 10.65 12.95 17.62
N ILE A 275 10.49 13.38 16.37
CA ILE A 275 9.20 13.59 15.72
C ILE A 275 9.09 12.62 14.54
N ASN A 276 8.10 11.74 14.58
CA ASN A 276 7.80 10.85 13.46
C ASN A 276 7.23 11.63 12.29
N VAL A 277 7.75 11.39 11.10
CA VAL A 277 7.26 12.00 9.86
C VAL A 277 6.11 11.17 9.33
N LEU A 278 4.97 11.83 9.07
CA LEU A 278 3.82 11.16 8.45
C LEU A 278 4.11 10.90 6.99
N LYS A 279 4.15 9.63 6.58
CA LYS A 279 4.35 9.20 5.20
C LYS A 279 3.48 8.01 4.87
N VAL A 280 3.10 7.90 3.59
CA VAL A 280 2.45 6.70 3.10
C VAL A 280 3.47 5.54 3.08
N SER A 281 2.99 4.31 3.19
CA SER A 281 3.86 3.14 2.97
C SER A 281 3.92 2.79 1.47
N PRO A 282 4.93 2.03 1.00
CA PRO A 282 4.98 1.60 -0.39
C PRO A 282 3.71 0.88 -0.85
N ALA A 283 3.09 0.07 0.02
CA ALA A 283 1.82 -0.59 -0.28
C ALA A 283 0.68 0.42 -0.49
N GLY A 284 0.56 1.41 0.39
CA GLY A 284 -0.43 2.47 0.29
C GLY A 284 -0.24 3.33 -0.96
N HIS A 285 1.00 3.65 -1.31
CA HIS A 285 1.34 4.40 -2.51
C HIS A 285 0.84 3.67 -3.78
N TRP A 286 1.18 2.38 -3.95
CA TRP A 286 0.73 1.60 -5.10
C TRP A 286 -0.78 1.38 -5.14
N LEU A 287 -1.45 1.21 -4.01
CA LEU A 287 -2.91 1.12 -3.92
C LEU A 287 -3.61 2.45 -4.24
N SER A 288 -2.99 3.58 -3.91
CA SER A 288 -3.47 4.92 -4.29
C SER A 288 -3.39 5.14 -5.80
N MET A 289 -2.28 4.74 -6.44
CA MET A 289 -2.14 4.73 -7.90
C MET A 289 -3.18 3.84 -8.57
N PHE A 290 -3.39 2.61 -8.06
CA PHE A 290 -4.45 1.72 -8.53
C PHE A 290 -5.80 2.42 -8.49
N SER A 291 -6.19 3.01 -7.35
CA SER A 291 -7.48 3.69 -7.15
C SER A 291 -7.67 4.83 -8.15
N THR A 292 -6.61 5.60 -8.43
CA THR A 292 -6.63 6.69 -9.41
C THR A 292 -6.88 6.18 -10.83
N VAL A 293 -6.20 5.11 -11.24
CA VAL A 293 -6.36 4.52 -12.57
C VAL A 293 -7.71 3.81 -12.72
N ALA A 294 -8.15 3.06 -11.70
CA ALA A 294 -9.45 2.37 -11.70
C ALA A 294 -10.60 3.36 -11.87
N ARG A 295 -10.54 4.51 -11.15
CA ARG A 295 -11.50 5.60 -11.31
C ARG A 295 -11.47 6.20 -12.71
N SER A 296 -10.29 6.48 -13.24
CA SER A 296 -10.14 7.00 -14.62
C SER A 296 -10.71 6.06 -15.68
N LYS A 297 -10.53 4.75 -15.48
CA LYS A 297 -11.06 3.69 -16.34
C LYS A 297 -12.52 3.31 -16.04
N LYS A 298 -13.15 3.96 -15.05
CA LYS A 298 -14.54 3.71 -14.62
C LYS A 298 -14.80 2.25 -14.24
N TYR A 299 -13.87 1.64 -13.51
CA TYR A 299 -14.03 0.27 -13.03
C TYR A 299 -15.29 0.13 -12.19
N SER A 300 -16.01 -0.96 -12.41
CA SER A 300 -17.13 -1.38 -11.57
C SER A 300 -16.66 -1.78 -10.16
N LEU A 301 -17.59 -1.95 -9.24
CA LEU A 301 -17.30 -2.34 -7.86
C LEU A 301 -16.49 -3.64 -7.79
N ILE A 302 -16.90 -4.67 -8.55
CA ILE A 302 -16.20 -5.96 -8.53
C ILE A 302 -14.82 -5.87 -9.20
N GLU A 303 -14.67 -5.12 -10.28
CA GLU A 303 -13.36 -4.89 -10.93
C GLU A 303 -12.41 -4.15 -10.01
N THR A 304 -12.91 -3.17 -9.24
CA THR A 304 -12.12 -2.46 -8.23
C THR A 304 -11.71 -3.40 -7.10
N ALA A 305 -12.65 -4.21 -6.58
CA ALA A 305 -12.35 -5.20 -5.54
C ALA A 305 -11.33 -6.24 -6.01
N ASP A 306 -11.48 -6.77 -7.22
CA ASP A 306 -10.56 -7.73 -7.83
C ASP A 306 -9.15 -7.15 -7.97
N GLY A 307 -9.04 -5.95 -8.55
CA GLY A 307 -7.75 -5.31 -8.75
C GLY A 307 -7.03 -4.96 -7.45
N MET A 308 -7.75 -4.42 -6.46
CA MET A 308 -7.20 -4.13 -5.12
C MET A 308 -6.72 -5.41 -4.42
N MET A 309 -7.51 -6.47 -4.46
CA MET A 309 -7.18 -7.77 -3.86
C MET A 309 -5.94 -8.38 -4.53
N ARG A 310 -5.87 -8.40 -5.85
CA ARG A 310 -4.71 -8.94 -6.59
C ARG A 310 -3.43 -8.14 -6.32
N LEU A 311 -3.52 -6.81 -6.36
CA LEU A 311 -2.39 -5.93 -6.10
C LEU A 311 -1.88 -6.06 -4.67
N SER A 312 -2.76 -5.96 -3.68
CA SER A 312 -2.38 -6.05 -2.26
C SER A 312 -1.82 -7.42 -1.90
N SER A 313 -2.33 -8.51 -2.54
CA SER A 313 -1.80 -9.87 -2.36
C SER A 313 -0.37 -10.00 -2.87
N ALA A 314 -0.08 -9.46 -4.05
CA ALA A 314 1.27 -9.49 -4.61
C ALA A 314 2.25 -8.64 -3.79
N ILE A 315 1.83 -7.47 -3.32
CA ILE A 315 2.64 -6.60 -2.46
C ILE A 315 2.96 -7.29 -1.12
N PHE A 316 1.97 -7.94 -0.49
CA PHE A 316 2.16 -8.63 0.78
C PHE A 316 3.16 -9.80 0.65
N ASP A 317 2.98 -10.66 -0.36
CA ASP A 317 3.88 -11.79 -0.60
C ASP A 317 5.28 -11.32 -1.05
N ALA A 318 5.36 -10.17 -1.75
CA ALA A 318 6.63 -9.53 -2.11
C ALA A 318 7.41 -9.05 -0.86
N PHE A 319 6.72 -8.47 0.13
CA PHE A 319 7.35 -8.12 1.41
C PHE A 319 7.86 -9.35 2.16
N ILE A 320 7.10 -10.44 2.19
CA ILE A 320 7.53 -11.68 2.85
C ILE A 320 8.77 -12.24 2.16
N SER A 321 8.76 -12.32 0.82
CA SER A 321 9.90 -12.80 0.02
C SER A 321 11.13 -11.91 0.21
N CYS A 322 10.95 -10.59 0.21
CA CYS A 322 12.02 -9.63 0.44
C CYS A 322 12.65 -9.79 1.84
N TRP A 323 11.82 -9.86 2.89
CA TRP A 323 12.29 -9.99 4.27
C TRP A 323 12.96 -11.34 4.54
N TYR A 324 12.48 -12.42 3.91
CA TYR A 324 13.17 -13.70 3.94
C TYR A 324 14.63 -13.59 3.46
N VAL A 325 14.86 -12.93 2.34
CA VAL A 325 16.21 -12.74 1.80
C VAL A 325 17.02 -11.77 2.64
N LYS A 326 16.43 -10.65 3.10
CA LYS A 326 17.11 -9.63 3.92
C LYS A 326 17.76 -10.21 5.16
N TYR A 327 16.98 -10.91 5.97
CA TYR A 327 17.47 -11.46 7.24
C TYR A 327 18.28 -12.76 7.07
N LYS A 328 18.22 -13.37 5.88
CA LYS A 328 19.12 -14.49 5.53
C LYS A 328 20.49 -14.00 5.06
N THR A 329 20.55 -12.88 4.35
CA THR A 329 21.80 -12.30 3.85
C THR A 329 22.50 -11.41 4.87
N ASP A 330 21.73 -10.81 5.77
CA ASP A 330 22.22 -9.94 6.86
C ASP A 330 23.22 -8.86 6.37
N TYR A 331 22.93 -8.23 5.24
CA TYR A 331 23.89 -7.40 4.52
C TYR A 331 23.92 -5.95 5.01
N LEU A 332 25.14 -5.39 5.16
CA LEU A 332 25.38 -4.03 5.67
C LEU A 332 24.79 -2.94 4.77
N ARG A 333 24.54 -1.76 5.35
CA ARG A 333 24.04 -0.57 4.63
C ARG A 333 25.17 0.23 4.00
N PRO A 334 24.89 1.02 2.92
CA PRO A 334 25.90 1.91 2.32
C PRO A 334 26.54 2.88 3.31
N ILE A 335 25.77 3.42 4.27
CA ILE A 335 26.31 4.34 5.27
C ILE A 335 27.43 3.67 6.09
N THR A 336 27.27 2.43 6.53
CA THR A 336 28.31 1.67 7.24
C THR A 336 29.53 1.50 6.36
N ALA A 337 29.37 1.03 5.13
CA ALA A 337 30.48 0.83 4.19
C ALA A 337 31.21 2.14 3.84
N ILE A 338 30.48 3.25 3.69
CA ILE A 338 31.05 4.55 3.38
C ILE A 338 31.84 5.08 4.58
N HIS A 339 31.32 4.94 5.81
CA HIS A 339 32.03 5.34 7.03
C HIS A 339 33.34 4.59 7.19
N ASP A 340 33.33 3.28 6.92
CA ASP A 340 34.51 2.43 7.06
C ASP A 340 35.59 2.69 6.00
N LEU A 341 35.18 2.99 4.76
CA LEU A 341 36.07 2.91 3.61
C LEU A 341 36.40 4.25 2.96
N ILE A 342 35.54 5.28 3.11
CA ILE A 342 35.62 6.51 2.33
C ILE A 342 35.58 7.77 3.21
N ASP A 343 34.50 7.96 3.99
CA ASP A 343 34.24 9.22 4.73
C ASP A 343 33.35 8.92 5.95
N SER A 344 33.94 8.94 7.12
CA SER A 344 33.28 8.67 8.40
C SER A 344 32.26 9.74 8.82
N SER A 345 32.23 10.90 8.13
CA SER A 345 31.30 11.99 8.40
C SER A 345 30.08 12.01 7.44
N TRP A 346 30.08 11.14 6.45
CA TRP A 346 29.02 11.11 5.42
C TRP A 346 27.65 10.72 6.00
N SER A 347 26.59 11.28 5.45
CA SER A 347 25.22 10.93 5.78
C SER A 347 24.35 10.80 4.53
N SER A 348 23.40 9.89 4.57
CA SER A 348 22.42 9.72 3.50
C SER A 348 21.36 10.82 3.52
N PRO A 349 20.86 11.30 2.35
CA PRO A 349 19.85 12.36 2.26
C PRO A 349 18.47 11.94 2.77
N ILE A 350 18.19 10.64 2.86
CA ILE A 350 17.01 10.08 3.53
C ILE A 350 17.45 9.11 4.61
N GLN A 351 16.61 8.93 5.63
CA GLN A 351 16.94 8.06 6.75
C GLN A 351 17.15 6.61 6.31
N THR A 352 18.29 6.03 6.68
CA THR A 352 18.56 4.62 6.45
C THR A 352 17.59 3.75 7.27
N PRO A 353 16.82 2.86 6.63
CA PRO A 353 15.87 2.02 7.37
C PRO A 353 16.58 0.95 8.22
N ALA A 354 16.02 0.66 9.40
CA ALA A 354 16.58 -0.26 10.37
C ALA A 354 16.31 -1.74 10.04
N PHE A 355 16.90 -2.22 8.96
CA PHE A 355 16.90 -3.63 8.53
C PHE A 355 17.99 -3.88 7.49
N PRO A 356 18.44 -5.14 7.27
CA PRO A 356 19.46 -5.47 6.29
C PRO A 356 19.22 -4.89 4.91
N GLU A 357 20.31 -4.56 4.23
CA GLU A 357 20.24 -3.81 2.98
C GLU A 357 19.63 -4.62 1.84
N TYR A 358 20.05 -5.88 1.65
CA TYR A 358 19.81 -6.67 0.45
C TYR A 358 18.65 -7.67 0.58
N PRO A 359 17.73 -7.73 -0.45
CA PRO A 359 17.60 -6.86 -1.60
C PRO A 359 16.82 -5.57 -1.25
N SER A 360 16.75 -4.59 -2.16
CA SER A 360 15.98 -3.36 -1.95
C SER A 360 14.48 -3.64 -1.85
N GLY A 361 13.89 -3.30 -0.69
CA GLY A 361 12.45 -3.51 -0.43
C GLY A 361 11.55 -2.75 -1.40
N HIS A 362 11.87 -1.49 -1.70
CA HIS A 362 11.16 -0.69 -2.70
C HIS A 362 11.22 -1.33 -4.08
N SER A 363 12.37 -1.88 -4.47
CA SER A 363 12.54 -2.53 -5.77
C SER A 363 11.70 -3.80 -5.88
N VAL A 364 11.67 -4.63 -4.84
CA VAL A 364 10.85 -5.85 -4.81
C VAL A 364 9.37 -5.52 -4.90
N VAL A 365 8.90 -4.65 -4.02
CA VAL A 365 7.46 -4.30 -3.92
C VAL A 365 6.98 -3.55 -5.17
N SER A 366 7.74 -2.56 -5.63
CA SER A 366 7.32 -1.77 -6.80
C SER A 366 7.34 -2.59 -8.09
N SER A 367 8.27 -3.52 -8.25
CA SER A 367 8.30 -4.39 -9.43
C SER A 367 7.16 -5.41 -9.42
N ALA A 368 6.82 -5.97 -8.26
CA ALA A 368 5.66 -6.85 -8.12
C ALA A 368 4.35 -6.10 -8.41
N ALA A 369 4.19 -4.90 -7.83
CA ALA A 369 3.03 -4.04 -8.07
C ALA A 369 2.89 -3.66 -9.55
N ALA A 370 3.95 -3.17 -10.17
CA ALA A 370 3.93 -2.79 -11.59
C ALA A 370 3.60 -3.97 -12.52
N THR A 371 4.09 -5.17 -12.20
CA THR A 371 3.77 -6.39 -12.95
C THR A 371 2.27 -6.69 -12.89
N VAL A 372 1.67 -6.67 -11.70
CA VAL A 372 0.23 -6.92 -11.51
C VAL A 372 -0.61 -5.81 -12.16
N LEU A 373 -0.22 -4.54 -12.00
CA LEU A 373 -0.96 -3.41 -12.59
C LEU A 373 -0.88 -3.42 -14.12
N THR A 374 0.28 -3.76 -14.70
CA THR A 374 0.41 -3.91 -16.16
C THR A 374 -0.45 -5.06 -16.67
N ALA A 375 -0.53 -6.17 -15.95
CA ALA A 375 -1.42 -7.28 -16.31
C ALA A 375 -2.92 -6.92 -16.16
N THR A 376 -3.25 -5.99 -15.26
CA THR A 376 -4.63 -5.56 -14.99
C THR A 376 -5.11 -4.49 -15.97
N PHE A 377 -4.30 -3.48 -16.24
CA PHE A 377 -4.70 -2.29 -17.00
C PHE A 377 -4.07 -2.19 -18.40
N GLY A 378 -3.05 -3.00 -18.68
CA GLY A 378 -2.18 -2.84 -19.85
C GLY A 378 -1.17 -1.69 -19.65
N GLU A 379 -0.54 -1.28 -20.75
CA GLU A 379 0.27 -0.06 -20.78
C GLU A 379 -0.68 1.15 -20.69
N TYR A 380 -0.52 1.97 -19.66
CA TYR A 380 -1.44 3.08 -19.37
C TYR A 380 -0.69 4.26 -18.77
N GLU A 381 -0.85 5.44 -19.41
CA GLU A 381 -0.33 6.70 -18.87
C GLU A 381 -1.23 7.17 -17.73
N PHE A 382 -0.64 7.56 -16.61
CA PHE A 382 -1.37 7.99 -15.43
C PHE A 382 -0.65 9.10 -14.67
N THR A 383 -1.43 9.77 -13.84
CA THR A 383 -0.93 10.76 -12.88
C THR A 383 -0.95 10.15 -11.49
N ASP A 384 0.20 10.19 -10.82
CA ASP A 384 0.36 9.82 -9.44
C ASP A 384 0.30 11.06 -8.54
N SER A 385 -0.59 11.03 -7.56
CA SER A 385 -0.80 12.09 -6.58
C SER A 385 -0.78 11.56 -5.12
N ALA A 386 -0.28 10.35 -4.90
CA ALA A 386 -0.26 9.72 -3.58
C ALA A 386 0.47 10.58 -2.54
N GLU A 387 1.55 11.22 -2.96
CA GLU A 387 2.41 12.05 -2.10
C GLU A 387 1.99 13.54 -2.05
N TYR A 388 0.93 13.93 -2.77
CA TYR A 388 0.49 15.33 -2.82
C TYR A 388 0.12 15.91 -1.43
N GLN A 389 -0.57 15.12 -0.61
CA GLN A 389 -0.95 15.54 0.75
C GLN A 389 0.25 15.77 1.69
N PHE A 390 1.42 15.22 1.35
CA PHE A 390 2.67 15.40 2.10
C PHE A 390 3.58 16.49 1.51
N GLY A 391 3.08 17.25 0.52
CA GLY A 391 3.81 18.38 -0.09
C GLY A 391 4.85 17.99 -1.13
N LEU A 392 4.90 16.73 -1.57
CA LEU A 392 5.88 16.24 -2.54
C LEU A 392 5.40 16.36 -4.01
N GLY A 393 4.21 16.91 -4.22
CA GLY A 393 3.66 17.20 -5.54
C GLY A 393 3.05 15.98 -6.22
N ILE A 394 2.93 16.08 -7.53
CA ILE A 394 2.37 15.03 -8.41
C ILE A 394 3.38 14.66 -9.49
N ARG A 395 3.29 13.41 -9.98
CA ARG A 395 4.13 12.90 -11.08
C ARG A 395 3.28 12.25 -12.16
N LYS A 396 3.75 12.33 -13.41
CA LYS A 396 3.14 11.63 -14.55
C LYS A 396 4.08 10.52 -15.00
N PHE A 397 3.50 9.37 -15.32
CA PHE A 397 4.21 8.21 -15.80
C PHE A 397 3.55 7.65 -17.05
N LYS A 398 4.34 7.25 -18.02
CA LYS A 398 3.87 6.61 -19.26
C LYS A 398 3.24 5.24 -19.00
N ASN A 399 3.72 4.55 -17.98
CA ASN A 399 3.23 3.24 -17.55
C ASN A 399 3.74 2.88 -16.15
N PHE A 400 3.23 1.77 -15.59
CA PHE A 400 3.58 1.31 -14.25
C PHE A 400 5.05 0.88 -14.12
N ARG A 401 5.67 0.42 -15.21
CA ARG A 401 7.09 0.03 -15.20
C ARG A 401 8.00 1.24 -15.07
N GLU A 402 7.65 2.36 -15.71
CA GLU A 402 8.39 3.62 -15.56
C GLU A 402 8.33 4.10 -14.10
N ALA A 403 7.14 4.09 -13.48
CA ALA A 403 6.98 4.42 -12.06
C ALA A 403 7.81 3.50 -11.17
N SER A 404 7.75 2.19 -11.39
CA SER A 404 8.55 1.21 -10.65
C SER A 404 10.06 1.43 -10.83
N ASN A 405 10.54 1.70 -12.04
CA ASN A 405 11.95 1.99 -12.28
C ASN A 405 12.40 3.23 -11.54
N GLN A 406 11.55 4.26 -11.47
CA GLN A 406 11.86 5.49 -10.72
C GLN A 406 11.88 5.22 -9.21
N ALA A 407 10.93 4.44 -8.67
CA ALA A 407 10.93 4.01 -7.28
C ALA A 407 12.18 3.19 -6.93
N CYS A 408 12.62 2.32 -7.83
CA CYS A 408 13.83 1.50 -7.64
C CYS A 408 15.09 2.36 -7.56
N ILE A 409 15.34 3.20 -8.56
CA ILE A 409 16.57 4.02 -8.61
C ILE A 409 16.60 5.12 -7.54
N SER A 410 15.44 5.53 -7.05
CA SER A 410 15.33 6.52 -5.96
C SER A 410 16.12 6.11 -4.71
N ARG A 411 16.34 4.80 -4.51
CA ARG A 411 17.03 4.27 -3.34
C ARG A 411 18.55 4.45 -3.42
N LEU A 412 19.12 4.44 -4.64
CA LEU A 412 20.50 4.85 -4.90
C LEU A 412 20.64 6.35 -4.65
N TYR A 413 19.72 7.15 -5.19
CA TYR A 413 19.72 8.62 -4.99
C TYR A 413 19.54 9.01 -3.53
N GLY A 414 18.81 8.22 -2.77
CA GLY A 414 18.64 8.37 -1.32
C GLY A 414 19.85 7.89 -0.49
N GLY A 415 20.85 7.27 -1.11
CA GLY A 415 22.06 6.83 -0.44
C GLY A 415 21.91 5.61 0.48
N ILE A 416 20.84 4.82 0.32
CA ILE A 416 20.48 3.75 1.28
C ILE A 416 20.51 2.34 0.69
N HIS A 417 20.76 2.21 -0.62
CA HIS A 417 20.91 0.92 -1.30
C HIS A 417 22.02 0.96 -2.34
N PHE A 418 22.74 -0.17 -2.47
CA PHE A 418 23.66 -0.43 -3.57
C PHE A 418 22.88 -0.76 -4.84
N ILE A 419 23.50 -0.55 -6.00
CA ILE A 419 22.86 -0.81 -7.30
C ILE A 419 22.47 -2.29 -7.47
N ASP A 420 23.28 -3.21 -6.96
CA ASP A 420 23.03 -4.65 -7.05
C ASP A 420 21.76 -5.07 -6.27
N ALA A 421 21.54 -4.50 -5.08
CA ALA A 421 20.32 -4.74 -4.32
C ALA A 421 19.06 -4.20 -5.02
N ILE A 422 19.21 -3.08 -5.75
CA ILE A 422 18.14 -2.52 -6.56
C ILE A 422 17.80 -3.44 -7.73
N GLN A 423 18.80 -3.91 -8.48
CA GLN A 423 18.62 -4.76 -9.64
C GLN A 423 18.05 -6.14 -9.26
N ASN A 424 18.61 -6.77 -8.24
CA ASN A 424 18.12 -8.05 -7.74
C ASN A 424 16.75 -7.94 -7.07
N GLY A 425 16.47 -6.81 -6.41
CA GLY A 425 15.13 -6.51 -5.91
C GLY A 425 14.09 -6.41 -7.03
N LYS A 426 14.42 -5.79 -8.17
CA LYS A 426 13.56 -5.76 -9.36
C LYS A 426 13.29 -7.17 -9.90
N LYS A 427 14.33 -8.00 -10.00
CA LYS A 427 14.22 -9.39 -10.48
C LYS A 427 13.27 -10.19 -9.59
N LEU A 428 13.53 -10.22 -8.28
CA LEU A 428 12.68 -10.90 -7.31
C LEU A 428 11.23 -10.39 -7.34
N GLY A 429 11.03 -9.07 -7.38
CA GLY A 429 9.70 -8.49 -7.44
C GLY A 429 8.92 -8.86 -8.70
N ASN A 430 9.58 -8.88 -9.87
CA ASN A 430 8.97 -9.35 -11.10
C ASN A 430 8.57 -10.84 -11.03
N GLU A 431 9.39 -11.69 -10.43
CA GLU A 431 9.07 -13.11 -10.24
C GLU A 431 7.84 -13.30 -9.35
N VAL A 432 7.77 -12.60 -8.20
CA VAL A 432 6.60 -12.63 -7.31
C VAL A 432 5.36 -12.08 -8.03
N GLY A 433 5.47 -10.94 -8.73
CA GLY A 433 4.37 -10.37 -9.49
C GLY A 433 3.85 -11.31 -10.57
N ASN A 434 4.74 -11.95 -11.34
CA ASN A 434 4.38 -12.94 -12.35
C ASN A 434 3.73 -14.19 -11.75
N TYR A 435 4.20 -14.65 -10.58
CA TYR A 435 3.56 -15.75 -9.86
C TYR A 435 2.10 -15.41 -9.55
N HIS A 436 1.81 -14.21 -9.03
CA HIS A 436 0.44 -13.75 -8.76
C HIS A 436 -0.39 -13.64 -10.04
N VAL A 437 0.14 -13.04 -11.11
CA VAL A 437 -0.54 -12.92 -12.40
C VAL A 437 -0.91 -14.32 -12.97
N THR A 438 -0.04 -15.30 -12.77
CA THR A 438 -0.23 -16.67 -13.31
C THR A 438 -1.22 -17.49 -12.46
N HIS A 439 -1.11 -17.44 -11.13
CA HIS A 439 -1.82 -18.36 -10.24
C HIS A 439 -3.10 -17.77 -9.62
N LEU A 440 -3.24 -16.45 -9.54
CA LEU A 440 -4.42 -15.78 -8.99
C LEU A 440 -5.40 -15.42 -10.12
N LYS A 441 -6.12 -16.44 -10.62
CA LYS A 441 -7.15 -16.26 -11.65
C LYS A 441 -8.50 -16.11 -10.97
N THR A 442 -9.14 -14.97 -11.17
CA THR A 442 -10.40 -14.58 -10.54
C THR A 442 -11.61 -14.64 -11.46
N LYS A 443 -11.40 -14.60 -12.78
CA LYS A 443 -12.45 -14.79 -13.79
C LYS A 443 -12.60 -16.27 -14.15
N LYS A 444 -13.82 -16.66 -14.48
CA LYS A 444 -14.16 -18.00 -14.98
C LYS A 444 -13.77 -18.14 -16.44
#